data_7c3aa415fca56245d4034fc13988ec0a
#
_entry.id   7c3aa415fca56245d4034fc13988ec0a
#
_cell.length_a   1.000
_cell.length_b   1.000
_cell.length_c   1.000
_cell.angle_alpha   90.00
_cell.angle_beta   90.00
_cell.angle_gamma   90.00
#
_symmetry.space_group_name_H-M   'P 1'
#
loop_
_entity.id
_entity.type
_entity.pdbx_description
1 polymer ?
#
loop_
_entity_poly.entity_id
_entity_poly.type
_entity_poly.pdbx_seq_one_letter_code
_entity_poly.pdbx_strand_id
1 'polypeptide(L)'
;MIKFKLILKNNSIYSYKFDAAGLSGIFEINVDTTKIDFIELNGAFKDNNKAKEDVLYAIYAKLRKENYPKYCLFATHWLTYKPRTLWGFFL
;
A
#
# COMPACT_ATOMS: atom_id res chain seq x y z
N MET A 1 -1.15 -6.42 8.01
CA MET A 1 -0.46 -5.11 8.09
C MET A 1 0.40 -4.90 6.86
N ILE A 2 0.40 -3.73 6.32
CA ILE A 2 1.25 -3.38 5.18
C ILE A 2 2.33 -2.44 5.67
N LYS A 3 3.58 -2.75 5.33
CA LYS A 3 4.74 -1.95 5.70
C LYS A 3 5.31 -1.30 4.45
N PHE A 4 5.66 -0.04 4.55
CA PHE A 4 6.29 0.70 3.47
C PHE A 4 7.63 1.24 3.94
N LYS A 5 8.64 1.14 3.08
CA LYS A 5 9.96 1.70 3.36
C LYS A 5 10.46 2.44 2.12
N LEU A 6 10.75 3.72 2.28
CA LEU A 6 11.31 4.52 1.19
C LEU A 6 12.74 4.06 0.90
N ILE A 7 13.02 3.71 -0.34
CA ILE A 7 14.36 3.25 -0.73
C ILE A 7 15.08 4.24 -1.66
N LEU A 8 14.32 5.03 -2.42
CA LEU A 8 14.94 5.99 -3.32
C LEU A 8 13.97 7.15 -3.53
N LYS A 9 14.53 8.36 -3.55
CA LYS A 9 13.79 9.58 -3.77
C LYS A 9 14.49 10.35 -4.87
N ASN A 10 13.87 10.43 -6.04
CA ASN A 10 14.47 11.05 -7.21
C ASN A 10 13.47 12.03 -7.80
N ASN A 11 13.64 13.31 -7.50
CA ASN A 11 12.72 14.37 -7.91
C ASN A 11 11.30 14.02 -7.45
N SER A 12 10.35 13.88 -8.38
CA SER A 12 8.97 13.55 -8.06
C SER A 12 8.69 12.05 -8.02
N ILE A 13 9.69 11.21 -8.29
CA ILE A 13 9.50 9.75 -8.32
C ILE A 13 10.13 9.16 -7.07
N TYR A 14 9.28 8.58 -6.22
CA TYR A 14 9.72 7.92 -4.99
C TYR A 14 9.55 6.42 -5.14
N SER A 15 10.58 5.67 -4.77
CA SER A 15 10.55 4.21 -4.82
C SER A 15 10.39 3.68 -3.40
N TYR A 16 9.43 2.79 -3.23
CA TYR A 16 9.12 2.19 -1.94
C TYR A 16 9.17 0.68 -2.04
N LYS A 17 9.77 0.08 -1.03
CA LYS A 17 9.63 -1.35 -0.79
C LYS A 17 8.42 -1.54 0.10
N PHE A 18 7.59 -2.53 -0.21
CA PHE A 18 6.43 -2.82 0.61
C PHE A 18 6.37 -4.29 0.95
N ASP A 19 5.70 -4.58 2.07
CA ASP A 19 5.49 -5.93 2.54
C ASP A 19 4.08 -6.01 3.12
N ALA A 20 3.25 -6.77 2.45
CA ALA A 20 1.91 -7.11 2.91
C ALA A 20 1.84 -8.63 2.99
N ALA A 21 1.01 -9.14 3.87
CA ALA A 21 0.92 -10.60 4.04
C ALA A 21 0.63 -11.27 2.68
N GLY A 22 1.60 -12.05 2.18
CA GLY A 22 1.45 -12.77 0.92
C GLY A 22 1.73 -11.97 -0.34
N LEU A 23 2.05 -10.68 -0.21
CA LEU A 23 2.42 -9.86 -1.37
C LEU A 23 3.48 -8.86 -0.93
N SER A 24 4.59 -8.84 -1.62
CA SER A 24 5.66 -7.88 -1.35
C SER A 24 6.27 -7.41 -2.66
N GLY A 25 7.11 -6.39 -2.58
CA GLY A 25 7.78 -5.92 -3.78
C GLY A 25 8.20 -4.47 -3.68
N ILE A 26 8.31 -3.86 -4.85
CA ILE A 26 8.75 -2.47 -5.00
C ILE A 26 7.77 -1.77 -5.94
N PHE A 27 7.40 -0.55 -5.58
CA PHE A 27 6.64 0.31 -6.49
C PHE A 27 7.28 1.67 -6.56
N GLU A 28 6.98 2.37 -7.65
CA GLU A 28 7.33 3.77 -7.79
C GLU A 28 6.05 4.59 -7.80
N ILE A 29 6.10 5.74 -7.18
CA ILE A 29 4.98 6.67 -7.20
C ILE A 29 5.48 8.04 -7.61
N ASN A 30 4.76 8.65 -8.56
CA ASN A 30 4.96 10.04 -8.90
C ASN A 30 4.13 10.86 -7.93
N VAL A 31 4.79 11.59 -7.03
CA VAL A 31 4.09 12.30 -5.96
C VAL A 31 3.27 13.49 -6.46
N ASP A 32 3.56 13.99 -7.66
CA ASP A 32 2.79 15.09 -8.24
C ASP A 32 1.50 14.61 -8.90
N THR A 33 1.56 13.48 -9.62
CA THR A 33 0.42 12.96 -10.36
C THR A 33 -0.28 11.82 -9.64
N THR A 34 0.35 11.28 -8.60
CA THR A 34 -0.07 10.11 -7.84
C THR A 34 -0.12 8.82 -8.66
N LYS A 35 0.52 8.80 -9.81
CA LYS A 35 0.59 7.58 -10.62
C LYS A 35 1.52 6.57 -9.96
N ILE A 36 1.09 5.33 -9.91
CA ILE A 36 1.81 4.25 -9.25
C ILE A 36 2.12 3.15 -10.25
N ASP A 37 3.39 2.71 -10.26
CA ASP A 37 3.83 1.58 -11.08
C ASP A 37 4.47 0.54 -10.16
N PHE A 38 3.96 -0.70 -10.21
CA PHE A 38 4.59 -1.81 -9.51
C PHE A 38 5.78 -2.29 -10.35
N ILE A 39 6.97 -2.20 -9.76
CA ILE A 39 8.20 -2.59 -10.45
C ILE A 39 8.52 -4.04 -10.20
N GLU A 40 8.27 -4.51 -8.99
CA GLU A 40 8.57 -5.88 -8.60
C GLU A 40 7.45 -6.38 -7.69
N LEU A 41 6.97 -7.60 -7.95
CA LEU A 41 5.93 -8.23 -7.14
C LEU A 41 6.36 -9.66 -6.83
N ASN A 42 6.28 -10.03 -5.56
CA ASN A 42 6.66 -11.35 -5.05
C ASN A 42 5.63 -11.83 -4.04
N GLY A 43 5.62 -13.12 -3.80
CA GLY A 43 4.76 -13.72 -2.79
C GLY A 43 3.62 -14.53 -3.39
N ALA A 44 2.89 -15.20 -2.52
CA ALA A 44 1.81 -16.10 -2.93
C ALA A 44 0.69 -15.36 -3.67
N PHE A 45 0.49 -14.09 -3.34
CA PHE A 45 -0.60 -13.28 -3.90
C PHE A 45 -0.14 -12.31 -4.98
N LYS A 46 1.02 -12.56 -5.60
CA LYS A 46 1.56 -11.61 -6.59
C LYS A 46 0.64 -11.40 -7.79
N ASP A 47 -0.21 -12.37 -8.11
CA ASP A 47 -1.14 -12.27 -9.23
C ASP A 47 -2.57 -11.99 -8.77
N ASN A 48 -2.76 -11.72 -7.49
CA ASN A 48 -4.08 -11.49 -6.91
C ASN A 48 -4.44 -10.00 -6.99
N ASN A 49 -5.43 -9.66 -7.79
CA ASN A 49 -5.83 -8.27 -7.97
C ASN A 49 -6.34 -7.62 -6.70
N LYS A 50 -7.02 -8.39 -5.85
CA LYS A 50 -7.53 -7.86 -4.59
C LYS A 50 -6.38 -7.45 -3.66
N ALA A 51 -5.33 -8.27 -3.61
CA ALA A 51 -4.16 -7.94 -2.79
C ALA A 51 -3.48 -6.67 -3.29
N LYS A 52 -3.38 -6.51 -4.61
CA LYS A 52 -2.82 -5.29 -5.19
C LYS A 52 -3.68 -4.08 -4.88
N GLU A 53 -4.99 -4.21 -4.93
CA GLU A 53 -5.91 -3.13 -4.59
C GLU A 53 -5.77 -2.72 -3.14
N ASP A 54 -5.56 -3.68 -2.23
CA ASP A 54 -5.34 -3.37 -0.83
C ASP A 54 -4.08 -2.54 -0.63
N VAL A 55 -3.01 -2.86 -1.36
CA VAL A 55 -1.79 -2.07 -1.32
C VAL A 55 -2.02 -0.67 -1.87
N LEU A 56 -2.71 -0.55 -3.00
CA LEU A 56 -3.05 0.75 -3.58
C LEU A 56 -3.88 1.59 -2.62
N TYR A 57 -4.86 0.97 -1.97
CA TYR A 57 -5.67 1.66 -0.98
C TYR A 57 -4.80 2.19 0.17
N ALA A 58 -3.89 1.35 0.67
CA ALA A 58 -3.01 1.75 1.75
C ALA A 58 -2.10 2.92 1.35
N ILE A 59 -1.64 2.93 0.11
CA ILE A 59 -0.82 4.02 -0.40
C ILE A 59 -1.60 5.34 -0.34
N TYR A 60 -2.84 5.34 -0.83
CA TYR A 60 -3.65 6.55 -0.83
C TYR A 60 -4.12 6.93 0.56
N ALA A 61 -4.53 5.95 1.36
CA ALA A 61 -5.14 6.24 2.66
C ALA A 61 -4.11 6.61 3.73
N LYS A 62 -2.88 6.16 3.59
CA LYS A 62 -1.89 6.34 4.64
C LYS A 62 -0.61 6.98 4.12
N LEU A 63 0.04 6.37 3.15
CA LEU A 63 1.35 6.83 2.68
C LEU A 63 1.27 8.25 2.11
N ARG A 64 0.36 8.47 1.20
CA ARG A 64 0.15 9.78 0.60
C ARG A 64 -0.31 10.79 1.65
N LYS A 65 -1.24 10.39 2.50
CA LYS A 65 -1.80 11.27 3.51
C LYS A 65 -0.75 11.75 4.51
N GLU A 66 0.25 10.94 4.80
CA GLU A 66 1.35 11.29 5.70
C GLU A 66 2.52 11.94 4.96
N ASN A 67 2.32 12.32 3.71
CA ASN A 67 3.31 13.02 2.91
C ASN A 67 4.58 12.20 2.66
N TYR A 68 4.38 10.93 2.32
CA TYR A 68 5.44 10.02 1.86
C TYR A 68 6.60 9.90 2.84
N PRO A 69 6.36 9.37 4.06
CA PRO A 69 7.41 9.21 5.05
C PRO A 69 8.38 8.10 4.68
N LYS A 70 9.52 8.05 5.36
CA LYS A 70 10.49 6.97 5.17
C LYS A 70 9.94 5.62 5.56
N TYR A 71 9.12 5.58 6.60
CA TYR A 71 8.47 4.37 7.09
C TYR A 71 7.01 4.63 7.29
N CYS A 72 6.21 3.66 6.93
CA CYS A 72 4.78 3.75 7.14
C CYS A 72 4.22 2.35 7.39
N LEU A 73 3.34 2.26 8.37
CA LEU A 73 2.64 1.02 8.69
C LEU A 73 1.15 1.25 8.53
N PHE A 74 0.48 0.33 7.87
CA PHE A 74 -0.96 0.40 7.69
C PHE A 74 -1.60 -0.90 8.14
N ALA A 75 -2.43 -0.84 9.16
CA ALA A 75 -3.15 -2.00 9.65
C ALA A 75 -4.29 -2.30 8.69
N THR A 76 -4.24 -3.50 8.09
CA THR A 76 -5.22 -3.87 7.07
C THR A 76 -6.25 -4.88 7.55
N HIS A 77 -6.07 -5.41 8.76
CA HIS A 77 -6.97 -6.45 9.22
C HIS A 77 -8.43 -5.98 9.28
N TRP A 78 -8.65 -4.69 9.54
CA TRP A 78 -10.00 -4.16 9.59
C TRP A 78 -10.65 -4.10 8.20
N LEU A 79 -9.84 -4.09 7.15
CA LEU A 79 -10.37 -4.11 5.78
C LEU A 79 -11.03 -5.45 5.45
N THR A 80 -10.59 -6.51 6.10
CA THR A 80 -11.14 -7.84 5.85
C THR A 80 -12.39 -8.10 6.66
N TYR A 81 -12.55 -7.35 7.75
CA TYR A 81 -13.72 -7.50 8.54
C TYR A 81 -14.87 -6.68 8.09
N LYS A 82 -14.56 -5.76 7.47
CA LYS A 82 -15.49 -4.95 7.18
C LYS A 82 -16.45 -5.49 6.53
N PRO A 83 -16.86 -5.50 6.55
CA PRO A 83 -17.79 -5.54 6.17
C PRO A 83 -18.75 -5.96 6.88
N ARG A 84 -18.81 -6.10 7.23
CA ARG A 84 -19.68 -6.56 7.67
C ARG A 84 -20.25 -6.14 8.71
N THR A 85 -20.33 -6.03 9.22
CA THR A 85 -20.77 -5.55 10.08
C THR A 85 -20.48 -4.57 10.78
N LEU A 86 -20.16 -4.40 11.08
CA LEU A 86 -19.97 -3.37 11.69
C LEU A 86 -20.34 -2.34 11.50
N TRP A 87 -20.62 -2.59 11.16
CA TRP A 87 -20.84 -1.56 11.01
C TRP A 87 -21.67 -1.30 11.06
N GLY A 88 -21.70 -1.99 11.15
CA GLY A 88 -22.19 -1.62 11.27
C GLY A 88 -22.30 -1.31 11.93
N PHE A 89 -21.81 -1.48 12.25
CA PHE A 89 -21.65 -0.87 12.82
C PHE A 89 -21.46 -0.24 12.84
N PHE A 90 -21.21 -0.29 12.70
CA PHE A 90 -20.95 0.41 12.58
C PHE A 90 -21.23 0.56 12.29
N LEU A 91 -21.30 0.13 12.22
CA LEU A 91 -21.39 0.28 11.91
C LEU A 91 -21.48 0.52 11.86
#